data_e39702817bbf973e52e609a891751088
#
_entry.id   e39702817bbf973e52e609a891751088
#
_cell.length_a   1.000
_cell.length_b   1.000
_cell.length_c   1.000
_cell.angle_alpha   90.00
_cell.angle_beta   90.00
_cell.angle_gamma   90.00
#
_symmetry.space_group_name_H-M   'P 1'
#
loop_
_entity.id
_entity.type
_entity.pdbx_description
1 polymer ?
#
loop_
_entity_poly.entity_id
_entity_poly.type
_entity_poly.pdbx_seq_one_letter_code
_entity_poly.pdbx_strand_id
1 'polypeptide(L)'
;MYNREYTPERISELKPNEIFVFGSNLAGAHGGGAARLAYNRFGAIWGQGVGLQGQSYAIPTMQGGVETIKPYVDEFIRFAKTRPDLKFYVTQIGCGIAGFRVEEIAPLFQAAIDVENVILPKTFVDYLHYWLNDDMATMKFKAIKIKLFDEDLKKMEGMNRQEKTEFMAFLKSEHRYTVVKDLPCSWDSNKDFLEKYRALMERVKRGDSTAYYQVKELRAKEFRNTVEIVNQGHYVTESGSEYVFPNDADMMRRTVFYDHEIPMIEKAKCGEQTIVEVQNIDCLYAGVQLKEQGYNPAVLNMASRRNPGGGVTTGAGAQEETLFRRTNLFRSLYQFAPYAEQYGIKPSHHQYPLDRNFGGVYTPDAIYFRESEQNGYALLEKPVSLSFITVAGMNWPDLTDDGMIANHHVEPIKNKIRTIFRMGLVHGHDSLVLGALGCGAFRNPPRHVARLFHEVMDEPEFKDKYRLIVFAILDDHNAHQKHNPEGNFKPFAEEFAGMDNQI
;
A
#
# COMPACT_ATOMS: atom_id res chain seq x y z
N MET A 1 -2.29 -19.13 -21.78
CA MET A 1 -1.61 -17.85 -22.17
C MET A 1 -2.50 -17.21 -23.23
N TYR A 2 -3.18 -16.14 -22.91
CA TYR A 2 -3.88 -15.35 -23.92
C TYR A 2 -2.82 -14.67 -24.79
N ASN A 3 -2.88 -14.93 -26.09
CA ASN A 3 -1.97 -14.32 -27.06
C ASN A 3 -2.44 -12.88 -27.31
N ARG A 4 -2.12 -11.96 -26.38
CA ARG A 4 -2.50 -10.56 -26.49
C ARG A 4 -1.50 -9.82 -27.38
N GLU A 5 -2.02 -9.05 -28.32
CA GLU A 5 -1.21 -8.14 -29.13
C GLU A 5 -0.81 -6.90 -28.30
N TYR A 6 0.40 -6.44 -28.50
CA TYR A 6 0.94 -5.22 -27.89
C TYR A 6 1.35 -4.23 -28.96
N THR A 7 1.27 -2.93 -28.65
CA THR A 7 1.85 -1.91 -29.51
C THR A 7 3.35 -2.18 -29.71
N PRO A 8 3.81 -2.31 -30.98
CA PRO A 8 5.23 -2.47 -31.25
C PRO A 8 6.05 -1.27 -30.74
N GLU A 9 7.28 -1.52 -30.27
CA GLU A 9 8.19 -0.45 -29.82
C GLU A 9 8.51 0.56 -30.92
N ARG A 10 8.52 0.10 -32.18
CA ARG A 10 8.74 0.94 -33.37
C ARG A 10 7.68 0.63 -34.42
N ILE A 11 6.91 1.64 -34.77
CA ILE A 11 5.92 1.59 -35.85
C ILE A 11 6.46 2.43 -36.99
N SER A 12 6.81 1.78 -38.09
CA SER A 12 7.30 2.45 -39.32
C SER A 12 6.22 2.54 -40.41
N GLU A 13 5.25 1.62 -40.38
CA GLU A 13 4.18 1.50 -41.36
C GLU A 13 2.87 1.10 -40.67
N LEU A 14 1.74 1.50 -41.25
CA LEU A 14 0.41 1.16 -40.75
C LEU A 14 -0.43 0.66 -41.94
N LYS A 15 -1.32 -0.30 -41.68
CA LYS A 15 -2.36 -0.69 -42.63
C LYS A 15 -3.42 0.40 -42.68
N PRO A 16 -4.26 0.41 -43.73
CA PRO A 16 -5.26 1.47 -43.95
C PRO A 16 -6.22 1.71 -42.78
N ASN A 17 -6.50 0.67 -41.97
CA ASN A 17 -7.38 0.72 -40.81
C ASN A 17 -6.64 0.84 -39.47
N GLU A 18 -5.33 1.01 -39.49
CA GLU A 18 -4.52 1.14 -38.28
C GLU A 18 -4.23 2.62 -37.99
N ILE A 19 -4.34 3.00 -36.71
CA ILE A 19 -4.20 4.37 -36.22
C ILE A 19 -3.07 4.45 -35.19
N PHE A 20 -2.16 5.37 -35.37
CA PHE A 20 -1.06 5.68 -34.45
C PHE A 20 -1.51 6.66 -33.38
N VAL A 21 -1.66 6.23 -32.14
CA VAL A 21 -2.07 7.09 -31.02
C VAL A 21 -0.84 7.63 -30.30
N PHE A 22 -0.72 8.95 -30.23
CA PHE A 22 0.48 9.62 -29.75
C PHE A 22 0.21 10.76 -28.78
N GLY A 23 1.21 11.03 -27.89
CA GLY A 23 1.18 12.18 -27.00
C GLY A 23 1.46 13.48 -27.77
N SER A 24 0.59 14.48 -27.56
CA SER A 24 0.64 15.80 -28.19
C SER A 24 0.68 16.92 -27.14
N ASN A 25 0.50 18.15 -27.60
CA ASN A 25 0.17 19.32 -26.79
C ASN A 25 -1.07 20.02 -27.38
N LEU A 26 -1.75 20.85 -26.61
CA LEU A 26 -2.97 21.53 -27.04
C LEU A 26 -2.77 22.41 -28.27
N ALA A 27 -1.58 22.99 -28.44
CA ALA A 27 -1.25 23.82 -29.62
C ALA A 27 -1.01 22.99 -30.88
N GLY A 28 -0.96 21.65 -30.80
CA GLY A 28 -0.68 20.79 -31.95
C GLY A 28 0.71 20.97 -32.55
N ALA A 29 1.69 21.42 -31.76
CA ALA A 29 3.07 21.56 -32.19
C ALA A 29 3.75 20.18 -32.15
N HIS A 30 3.83 19.50 -33.29
CA HIS A 30 4.35 18.14 -33.41
C HIS A 30 5.86 18.10 -33.67
N GLY A 31 6.65 18.84 -32.87
CA GLY A 31 8.09 19.08 -33.13
C GLY A 31 9.04 17.95 -32.71
N GLY A 32 8.61 16.98 -31.85
CA GLY A 32 9.50 15.95 -31.29
C GLY A 32 8.84 14.60 -31.06
N GLY A 33 9.66 13.57 -30.84
CA GLY A 33 9.23 12.23 -30.41
C GLY A 33 8.17 11.58 -31.33
N ALA A 34 7.19 10.92 -30.70
CA ALA A 34 6.09 10.27 -31.40
C ALA A 34 5.22 11.25 -32.19
N ALA A 35 5.05 12.51 -31.71
CA ALA A 35 4.30 13.55 -32.40
C ALA A 35 4.95 13.91 -33.74
N ARG A 36 6.28 14.04 -33.79
CA ARG A 36 6.99 14.30 -35.05
C ARG A 36 6.90 13.13 -36.02
N LEU A 37 6.91 11.90 -35.52
CA LEU A 37 6.71 10.72 -36.36
C LEU A 37 5.30 10.69 -36.95
N ALA A 38 4.28 10.99 -36.14
CA ALA A 38 2.91 11.09 -36.57
C ALA A 38 2.71 12.15 -37.66
N TYR A 39 3.31 13.33 -37.48
CA TYR A 39 3.29 14.41 -38.48
C TYR A 39 3.97 14.01 -39.80
N ASN A 40 5.15 13.39 -39.72
CA ASN A 40 5.93 13.07 -40.93
C ASN A 40 5.38 11.88 -41.73
N ARG A 41 4.66 10.93 -41.07
CA ARG A 41 4.32 9.63 -41.70
C ARG A 41 2.86 9.25 -41.60
N PHE A 42 2.11 9.70 -40.60
CA PHE A 42 0.76 9.20 -40.32
C PHE A 42 -0.32 10.28 -40.37
N GLY A 43 0.01 11.40 -41.03
CA GLY A 43 -0.98 12.43 -41.35
C GLY A 43 -1.44 13.29 -40.18
N ALA A 44 -0.67 13.38 -39.11
CA ALA A 44 -0.95 14.36 -38.07
C ALA A 44 -0.82 15.78 -38.60
N ILE A 45 -1.69 16.67 -38.16
CA ILE A 45 -1.84 18.03 -38.67
C ILE A 45 -1.21 19.01 -37.68
N TRP A 46 -0.25 19.82 -38.16
CA TRP A 46 0.33 20.88 -37.35
C TRP A 46 -0.76 21.90 -36.95
N GLY A 47 -0.85 22.19 -35.66
CA GLY A 47 -1.89 23.05 -35.09
C GLY A 47 -3.11 22.30 -34.57
N GLN A 48 -3.21 20.98 -34.80
CA GLN A 48 -4.28 20.14 -34.22
C GLN A 48 -3.73 19.24 -33.12
N GLY A 49 -3.98 19.61 -31.86
CA GLY A 49 -3.46 18.90 -30.69
C GLY A 49 -4.30 17.74 -30.18
N VAL A 50 -5.52 17.55 -30.68
CA VAL A 50 -6.51 16.59 -30.17
C VAL A 50 -7.19 15.83 -31.30
N GLY A 51 -7.46 14.54 -31.09
CA GLY A 51 -8.36 13.75 -31.90
C GLY A 51 -7.74 13.11 -33.13
N LEU A 52 -8.60 12.52 -33.97
CA LEU A 52 -8.22 11.81 -35.18
C LEU A 52 -7.76 12.76 -36.28
N GLN A 53 -6.65 12.43 -36.94
CA GLN A 53 -6.05 13.20 -38.02
C GLN A 53 -5.24 12.25 -38.92
N GLY A 54 -5.67 12.03 -40.14
CA GLY A 54 -5.08 11.02 -41.04
C GLY A 54 -5.10 9.62 -40.38
N GLN A 55 -3.99 8.94 -40.38
CA GLN A 55 -3.80 7.66 -39.69
C GLN A 55 -3.21 7.85 -38.28
N SER A 56 -3.52 8.96 -37.60
CA SER A 56 -3.05 9.22 -36.25
C SER A 56 -4.12 9.82 -35.38
N TYR A 57 -3.98 9.63 -34.04
CA TYR A 57 -4.86 10.21 -33.02
C TYR A 57 -4.01 10.90 -31.94
N ALA A 58 -4.24 12.18 -31.73
CA ALA A 58 -3.49 13.00 -30.82
C ALA A 58 -4.17 13.09 -29.44
N ILE A 59 -3.39 12.87 -28.36
CA ILE A 59 -3.82 13.03 -26.97
C ILE A 59 -2.88 14.04 -26.31
N PRO A 60 -3.37 15.22 -25.87
CA PRO A 60 -2.53 16.20 -25.19
C PRO A 60 -1.97 15.68 -23.87
N THR A 61 -0.67 15.88 -23.64
CA THR A 61 0.05 15.39 -22.43
C THR A 61 0.95 16.45 -21.79
N MET A 62 0.92 17.71 -22.25
CA MET A 62 1.87 18.74 -21.84
C MET A 62 1.22 20.00 -21.25
N GLN A 63 -0.01 19.91 -20.76
CA GLN A 63 -0.76 21.05 -20.23
C GLN A 63 -0.89 21.07 -18.71
N GLY A 64 -0.28 20.14 -17.98
CA GLY A 64 -0.35 20.03 -16.54
C GLY A 64 -0.12 18.62 -16.04
N GLY A 65 -0.65 18.26 -14.90
CA GLY A 65 -0.56 16.93 -14.32
C GLY A 65 -1.47 15.90 -14.99
N VAL A 66 -1.47 14.67 -14.47
CA VAL A 66 -2.19 13.51 -15.02
C VAL A 66 -3.69 13.75 -15.10
N GLU A 67 -4.22 14.55 -14.17
CA GLU A 67 -5.63 14.95 -14.11
C GLU A 67 -6.05 15.75 -15.35
N THR A 68 -5.15 16.49 -15.99
CA THR A 68 -5.41 17.23 -17.22
C THR A 68 -5.38 16.36 -18.46
N ILE A 69 -4.74 15.20 -18.40
CA ILE A 69 -4.64 14.22 -19.51
C ILE A 69 -5.86 13.29 -19.51
N LYS A 70 -6.37 12.94 -18.34
CA LYS A 70 -7.45 11.97 -18.17
C LYS A 70 -8.68 12.23 -19.07
N PRO A 71 -9.24 13.44 -19.17
CA PRO A 71 -10.41 13.71 -20.01
C PRO A 71 -10.18 13.34 -21.48
N TYR A 72 -8.99 13.59 -22.02
CA TYR A 72 -8.63 13.29 -23.41
C TYR A 72 -8.42 11.78 -23.64
N VAL A 73 -7.92 11.07 -22.65
CA VAL A 73 -7.83 9.59 -22.70
C VAL A 73 -9.23 8.99 -22.65
N ASP A 74 -10.11 9.48 -21.77
CA ASP A 74 -11.50 9.02 -21.67
C ASP A 74 -12.28 9.29 -22.99
N GLU A 75 -12.02 10.44 -23.64
CA GLU A 75 -12.59 10.76 -24.95
C GLU A 75 -12.06 9.84 -26.04
N PHE A 76 -10.76 9.58 -26.07
CA PHE A 76 -10.15 8.62 -26.98
C PHE A 76 -10.77 7.23 -26.84
N ILE A 77 -10.91 6.72 -25.62
CA ILE A 77 -11.48 5.39 -25.38
C ILE A 77 -12.94 5.32 -25.83
N ARG A 78 -13.73 6.38 -25.58
CA ARG A 78 -15.10 6.48 -26.09
C ARG A 78 -15.11 6.47 -27.60
N PHE A 79 -14.26 7.27 -28.24
CA PHE A 79 -14.13 7.32 -29.69
C PHE A 79 -13.75 5.95 -30.27
N ALA A 80 -12.75 5.27 -29.73
CA ALA A 80 -12.29 3.96 -30.19
C ALA A 80 -13.42 2.91 -30.15
N LYS A 81 -14.25 2.93 -29.10
CA LYS A 81 -15.43 2.05 -29.00
C LYS A 81 -16.48 2.28 -30.08
N THR A 82 -16.60 3.49 -30.64
CA THR A 82 -17.52 3.81 -31.76
C THR A 82 -16.96 3.45 -33.12
N ARG A 83 -15.69 3.06 -33.19
CA ARG A 83 -14.96 2.79 -34.45
C ARG A 83 -14.32 1.39 -34.43
N PRO A 84 -15.10 0.31 -34.33
CA PRO A 84 -14.60 -1.07 -34.38
C PRO A 84 -13.92 -1.43 -35.71
N ASP A 85 -14.14 -0.63 -36.76
CA ASP A 85 -13.49 -0.73 -38.05
C ASP A 85 -12.02 -0.30 -38.04
N LEU A 86 -11.60 0.47 -37.02
CA LEU A 86 -10.24 0.97 -36.85
C LEU A 86 -9.51 0.23 -35.70
N LYS A 87 -8.19 0.11 -35.82
CA LYS A 87 -7.32 -0.48 -34.81
C LYS A 87 -6.32 0.57 -34.33
N PHE A 88 -6.30 0.82 -33.04
CA PHE A 88 -5.55 1.90 -32.42
C PHE A 88 -4.31 1.38 -31.69
N TYR A 89 -3.11 1.70 -32.19
CA TYR A 89 -1.84 1.40 -31.53
C TYR A 89 -1.43 2.57 -30.64
N VAL A 90 -1.65 2.43 -29.34
CA VAL A 90 -1.29 3.44 -28.35
C VAL A 90 0.21 3.37 -28.07
N THR A 91 0.93 4.46 -28.28
CA THR A 91 2.35 4.56 -27.86
C THR A 91 2.46 4.81 -26.36
N GLN A 92 3.69 4.84 -25.81
CA GLN A 92 3.92 5.23 -24.42
C GLN A 92 3.73 6.76 -24.25
N ILE A 93 2.49 7.21 -24.49
CA ILE A 93 2.17 8.63 -24.43
C ILE A 93 2.46 9.22 -23.03
N GLY A 94 2.94 10.45 -23.01
CA GLY A 94 3.31 11.12 -21.77
C GLY A 94 4.62 10.66 -21.15
N CYS A 95 5.13 9.46 -21.48
CA CYS A 95 6.32 8.87 -20.83
C CYS A 95 7.66 9.29 -21.49
N GLY A 96 7.62 10.16 -22.46
CA GLY A 96 8.84 10.70 -23.12
C GLY A 96 9.06 12.17 -22.74
N ILE A 97 8.95 13.08 -23.70
CA ILE A 97 9.23 14.52 -23.52
C ILE A 97 8.38 15.16 -22.42
N ALA A 98 7.14 14.69 -22.21
CA ALA A 98 6.26 15.17 -21.14
C ALA A 98 6.70 14.72 -19.73
N GLY A 99 7.64 13.76 -19.61
CA GLY A 99 8.32 13.39 -18.37
C GLY A 99 7.50 12.56 -17.37
N PHE A 100 6.33 12.06 -17.73
CA PHE A 100 5.54 11.17 -16.86
C PHE A 100 6.11 9.76 -16.84
N ARG A 101 5.89 9.06 -15.73
CA ARG A 101 6.22 7.65 -15.60
C ARG A 101 5.06 6.77 -16.05
N VAL A 102 5.37 5.51 -16.38
CA VAL A 102 4.37 4.51 -16.76
C VAL A 102 3.29 4.37 -15.68
N GLU A 103 3.67 4.40 -14.41
CA GLU A 103 2.77 4.29 -13.26
C GLU A 103 1.77 5.44 -13.14
N GLU A 104 2.07 6.57 -13.77
CA GLU A 104 1.21 7.75 -13.76
C GLU A 104 0.24 7.73 -14.95
N ILE A 105 0.66 7.25 -16.10
CA ILE A 105 -0.13 7.26 -17.35
C ILE A 105 -0.92 5.97 -17.56
N ALA A 106 -0.33 4.79 -17.30
CA ALA A 106 -1.01 3.53 -17.55
C ALA A 106 -2.39 3.41 -16.87
N PRO A 107 -2.60 3.89 -15.61
CA PRO A 107 -3.93 3.87 -14.97
C PRO A 107 -5.03 4.59 -15.76
N LEU A 108 -4.68 5.62 -16.54
CA LEU A 108 -5.65 6.33 -17.36
C LEU A 108 -6.26 5.45 -18.46
N PHE A 109 -5.52 4.41 -18.88
CA PHE A 109 -5.94 3.44 -19.91
C PHE A 109 -6.59 2.18 -19.35
N GLN A 110 -6.93 2.13 -18.06
CA GLN A 110 -7.57 0.97 -17.46
C GLN A 110 -8.85 0.57 -18.19
N ALA A 111 -9.67 1.55 -18.58
CA ALA A 111 -10.91 1.32 -19.32
C ALA A 111 -10.71 0.88 -20.79
N ALA A 112 -9.47 0.95 -21.29
CA ALA A 112 -9.10 0.51 -22.63
C ALA A 112 -8.58 -0.92 -22.66
N ILE A 113 -8.32 -1.54 -21.51
CA ILE A 113 -7.65 -2.85 -21.46
C ILE A 113 -8.48 -3.96 -22.13
N ASP A 114 -9.80 -3.80 -22.17
CA ASP A 114 -10.73 -4.75 -22.78
C ASP A 114 -11.38 -4.24 -24.06
N VAL A 115 -10.91 -3.13 -24.58
CA VAL A 115 -11.39 -2.61 -25.86
C VAL A 115 -10.57 -3.29 -26.95
N GLU A 116 -11.18 -4.23 -27.67
CA GLU A 116 -10.51 -5.15 -28.61
C GLU A 116 -9.66 -4.43 -29.66
N ASN A 117 -10.13 -3.28 -30.13
CA ASN A 117 -9.46 -2.49 -31.16
C ASN A 117 -8.47 -1.46 -30.59
N VAL A 118 -8.22 -1.44 -29.29
CA VAL A 118 -7.18 -0.60 -28.65
C VAL A 118 -6.03 -1.47 -28.19
N ILE A 119 -4.90 -1.31 -28.86
CA ILE A 119 -3.67 -2.04 -28.58
C ILE A 119 -2.76 -1.15 -27.73
N LEU A 120 -2.46 -1.61 -26.53
CA LEU A 120 -1.66 -0.86 -25.57
C LEU A 120 -0.19 -1.29 -25.60
N PRO A 121 0.73 -0.41 -25.19
CA PRO A 121 2.13 -0.78 -24.97
C PRO A 121 2.24 -1.92 -23.93
N LYS A 122 3.21 -2.82 -24.13
CA LYS A 122 3.44 -3.90 -23.17
C LYS A 122 3.65 -3.39 -21.75
N THR A 123 4.39 -2.29 -21.59
CA THR A 123 4.63 -1.64 -20.27
C THR A 123 3.36 -1.17 -19.58
N PHE A 124 2.37 -0.64 -20.34
CA PHE A 124 1.07 -0.26 -19.77
C PHE A 124 0.27 -1.48 -19.38
N VAL A 125 0.26 -2.49 -20.23
CA VAL A 125 -0.45 -3.75 -19.97
C VAL A 125 0.18 -4.49 -18.79
N ASP A 126 1.51 -4.59 -18.72
CA ASP A 126 2.20 -5.21 -17.58
C ASP A 126 1.87 -4.48 -16.28
N TYR A 127 1.85 -3.14 -16.30
CA TYR A 127 1.45 -2.34 -15.15
C TYR A 127 -0.01 -2.56 -14.78
N LEU A 128 -0.92 -2.52 -15.74
CA LEU A 128 -2.34 -2.74 -15.54
C LEU A 128 -2.64 -4.19 -15.16
N HIS A 129 -1.91 -5.18 -15.69
CA HIS A 129 -2.02 -6.58 -15.30
C HIS A 129 -1.44 -6.88 -13.93
N TYR A 130 -0.38 -6.20 -13.53
CA TYR A 130 0.09 -6.27 -12.14
C TYR A 130 -1.03 -5.84 -11.18
N TRP A 131 -1.77 -4.81 -11.53
CA TRP A 131 -2.96 -4.35 -10.81
C TRP A 131 -4.17 -5.28 -10.95
N LEU A 132 -4.40 -5.80 -12.16
CA LEU A 132 -5.47 -6.78 -12.43
C LEU A 132 -5.11 -8.16 -11.87
N ASN A 133 -3.82 -8.55 -11.83
CA ASN A 133 -3.38 -9.77 -11.15
C ASN A 133 -3.39 -9.63 -9.64
N ASP A 134 -3.20 -8.46 -9.08
CA ASP A 134 -3.48 -8.18 -7.68
C ASP A 134 -5.01 -8.22 -7.42
N ASP A 135 -5.80 -7.64 -8.30
CA ASP A 135 -7.27 -7.78 -8.28
C ASP A 135 -7.71 -9.21 -8.65
N MET A 136 -7.05 -9.90 -9.58
CA MET A 136 -7.35 -11.30 -9.92
C MET A 136 -6.76 -12.28 -8.92
N ALA A 137 -5.61 -12.02 -8.30
CA ALA A 137 -5.14 -12.77 -7.14
C ALA A 137 -6.03 -12.50 -5.93
N THR A 138 -6.48 -11.28 -5.74
CA THR A 138 -7.50 -10.89 -4.76
C THR A 138 -8.88 -11.44 -5.16
N MET A 139 -9.22 -11.52 -6.47
CA MET A 139 -10.45 -12.17 -6.96
C MET A 139 -10.34 -13.70 -6.93
N LYS A 140 -9.21 -14.33 -7.24
CA LYS A 140 -8.99 -15.76 -6.99
C LYS A 140 -8.99 -16.09 -5.51
N PHE A 141 -8.47 -15.21 -4.69
CA PHE A 141 -8.51 -15.36 -3.24
C PHE A 141 -9.91 -15.03 -2.68
N LYS A 142 -10.63 -14.06 -3.26
CA LYS A 142 -12.06 -13.81 -3.00
C LYS A 142 -12.94 -14.91 -3.60
N ALA A 143 -12.55 -15.52 -4.71
CA ALA A 143 -13.22 -16.69 -5.29
C ALA A 143 -13.00 -17.96 -4.45
N ILE A 144 -11.88 -18.09 -3.77
CA ILE A 144 -11.67 -19.13 -2.74
C ILE A 144 -12.44 -18.78 -1.44
N LYS A 145 -12.65 -17.50 -1.14
CA LYS A 145 -13.52 -17.03 -0.04
C LYS A 145 -15.02 -17.12 -0.36
N ILE A 146 -15.40 -16.84 -1.58
CA ILE A 146 -16.69 -17.25 -2.13
C ILE A 146 -16.45 -18.70 -2.49
N LYS A 147 -16.96 -19.65 -1.71
CA LYS A 147 -17.01 -21.07 -2.04
C LYS A 147 -17.55 -21.20 -3.47
N LEU A 148 -16.70 -20.86 -4.45
CA LEU A 148 -16.94 -21.17 -5.86
C LEU A 148 -16.86 -22.68 -5.91
N PHE A 149 -18.00 -23.29 -5.98
CA PHE A 149 -18.09 -24.69 -6.27
C PHE A 149 -17.49 -24.91 -7.65
N ASP A 150 -16.91 -26.08 -7.89
CA ASP A 150 -16.42 -26.49 -9.20
C ASP A 150 -17.45 -26.24 -10.31
N GLU A 151 -18.73 -26.27 -9.96
CA GLU A 151 -19.87 -25.91 -10.81
C GLU A 151 -19.92 -24.43 -11.23
N ASP A 152 -19.55 -23.50 -10.36
CA ASP A 152 -19.49 -22.07 -10.68
C ASP A 152 -18.28 -21.76 -11.57
N LEU A 153 -17.16 -22.43 -11.32
CA LEU A 153 -15.97 -22.37 -12.17
C LEU A 153 -16.26 -22.91 -13.57
N LYS A 154 -16.96 -24.04 -13.68
CA LYS A 154 -17.39 -24.60 -14.98
C LYS A 154 -18.35 -23.67 -15.73
N LYS A 155 -19.26 -23.00 -15.02
CA LYS A 155 -20.15 -21.99 -15.65
C LYS A 155 -19.36 -20.78 -16.15
N MET A 156 -18.28 -20.42 -15.46
CA MET A 156 -17.43 -19.29 -15.87
C MET A 156 -16.50 -19.60 -17.04
N GLU A 157 -16.22 -20.87 -17.33
CA GLU A 157 -15.32 -21.28 -18.43
C GLU A 157 -15.80 -20.84 -19.82
N GLY A 158 -17.12 -20.72 -20.03
CA GLY A 158 -17.71 -20.28 -21.31
C GLY A 158 -18.10 -18.80 -21.38
N MET A 159 -17.92 -18.05 -20.30
CA MET A 159 -18.37 -16.65 -20.22
C MET A 159 -17.29 -15.68 -20.70
N ASN A 160 -17.71 -14.65 -21.45
CA ASN A 160 -16.87 -13.48 -21.70
C ASN A 160 -16.68 -12.67 -20.39
N ARG A 161 -15.86 -11.62 -20.43
CA ARG A 161 -15.50 -10.88 -19.24
C ARG A 161 -16.67 -10.08 -18.63
N GLN A 162 -17.54 -9.53 -19.44
CA GLN A 162 -18.71 -8.80 -18.94
C GLN A 162 -19.66 -9.76 -18.24
N GLU A 163 -19.92 -10.91 -18.83
CA GLU A 163 -20.71 -12.00 -18.23
C GLU A 163 -20.07 -12.51 -16.93
N LYS A 164 -18.74 -12.65 -16.89
CA LYS A 164 -17.99 -13.00 -15.64
C LYS A 164 -18.15 -11.93 -14.57
N THR A 165 -18.11 -10.66 -14.95
CA THR A 165 -18.29 -9.54 -14.01
C THR A 165 -19.71 -9.48 -13.48
N GLU A 166 -20.70 -9.66 -14.34
CA GLU A 166 -22.12 -9.70 -13.99
C GLU A 166 -22.45 -10.95 -13.15
N PHE A 167 -21.89 -12.11 -13.50
CA PHE A 167 -22.03 -13.33 -12.74
C PHE A 167 -21.36 -13.23 -11.37
N MET A 168 -20.20 -12.62 -11.27
CA MET A 168 -19.55 -12.33 -9.98
C MET A 168 -20.31 -11.30 -9.15
N ALA A 169 -20.94 -10.30 -9.80
CA ALA A 169 -21.84 -9.37 -9.13
C ALA A 169 -23.10 -10.07 -8.62
N PHE A 170 -23.68 -10.97 -9.42
CA PHE A 170 -24.79 -11.84 -9.03
C PHE A 170 -24.40 -12.76 -7.86
N LEU A 171 -23.26 -13.45 -7.92
CA LEU A 171 -22.75 -14.25 -6.80
C LEU A 171 -22.48 -13.42 -5.55
N LYS A 172 -22.21 -12.12 -5.71
CA LYS A 172 -22.09 -11.16 -4.61
C LYS A 172 -23.43 -10.74 -4.04
N SER A 173 -24.46 -10.54 -4.86
CA SER A 173 -25.79 -10.13 -4.41
C SER A 173 -26.58 -11.27 -3.75
N GLU A 174 -26.31 -12.51 -4.13
CA GLU A 174 -26.96 -13.72 -3.64
C GLU A 174 -26.45 -14.25 -2.29
N HIS A 175 -25.93 -13.37 -1.42
CA HIS A 175 -25.60 -13.71 -0.03
C HIS A 175 -24.40 -14.53 0.28
N ARG A 176 -23.50 -14.53 -0.60
CA ARG A 176 -22.31 -15.32 -0.29
C ARG A 176 -21.25 -14.51 0.47
N TYR A 177 -21.68 -13.36 1.01
CA TYR A 177 -20.97 -12.60 2.05
C TYR A 177 -21.11 -13.19 3.46
N THR A 178 -21.99 -14.14 3.65
CA THR A 178 -22.16 -14.88 4.91
C THR A 178 -21.05 -15.87 5.20
N VAL A 179 -20.08 -16.01 4.32
CA VAL A 179 -18.96 -16.96 4.48
C VAL A 179 -17.98 -16.59 5.60
N VAL A 180 -18.06 -15.37 6.12
CA VAL A 180 -17.35 -15.02 7.38
C VAL A 180 -18.09 -15.56 8.61
N LYS A 181 -19.40 -15.88 8.49
CA LYS A 181 -20.20 -16.41 9.60
C LYS A 181 -20.22 -17.94 9.73
N ASP A 182 -19.88 -18.67 8.69
CA ASP A 182 -20.10 -20.14 8.64
C ASP A 182 -18.82 -20.98 8.53
N LEU A 183 -17.65 -20.41 8.73
CA LEU A 183 -16.47 -21.24 9.01
C LEU A 183 -16.51 -21.55 10.52
N PRO A 184 -16.66 -22.83 10.89
CA PRO A 184 -16.56 -23.17 12.31
C PRO A 184 -15.21 -22.65 12.81
N CYS A 185 -15.26 -21.89 13.89
CA CYS A 185 -14.08 -21.44 14.63
C CYS A 185 -13.44 -22.64 15.37
N SER A 186 -13.10 -23.69 14.65
CA SER A 186 -12.38 -24.85 15.18
C SER A 186 -10.89 -24.78 14.87
N TRP A 187 -10.41 -23.58 14.52
CA TRP A 187 -8.99 -23.33 14.41
C TRP A 187 -8.45 -23.00 15.80
N ASP A 188 -7.93 -24.03 16.46
CA ASP A 188 -7.11 -23.85 17.67
C ASP A 188 -5.79 -23.19 17.23
N SER A 189 -5.75 -21.85 17.30
CA SER A 189 -4.82 -21.02 16.57
C SER A 189 -3.36 -21.30 16.93
N ASN A 190 -3.06 -21.65 18.18
CA ASN A 190 -1.71 -21.53 18.68
C ASN A 190 -0.83 -22.73 18.35
N LYS A 191 -1.25 -23.94 18.67
CA LYS A 191 -0.43 -25.15 18.41
C LYS A 191 -0.38 -25.46 16.92
N ASP A 192 -1.53 -25.48 16.28
CA ASP A 192 -1.66 -25.79 14.86
C ASP A 192 -0.95 -24.79 13.96
N PHE A 193 -0.98 -23.49 14.30
CA PHE A 193 -0.26 -22.48 13.55
C PHE A 193 1.26 -22.67 13.68
N LEU A 194 1.78 -22.75 14.89
CA LEU A 194 3.24 -22.85 15.13
C LEU A 194 3.86 -24.08 14.49
N GLU A 195 3.24 -25.23 14.62
CA GLU A 195 3.75 -26.47 14.05
C GLU A 195 3.82 -26.38 12.52
N LYS A 196 2.71 -25.97 11.89
CA LYS A 196 2.64 -25.78 10.44
C LYS A 196 3.57 -24.69 9.96
N TYR A 197 3.61 -23.55 10.65
CA TYR A 197 4.47 -22.42 10.30
C TYR A 197 5.95 -22.80 10.34
N ARG A 198 6.40 -23.47 11.41
CA ARG A 198 7.81 -23.90 11.53
C ARG A 198 8.18 -24.89 10.43
N ALA A 199 7.35 -25.90 10.19
CA ALA A 199 7.57 -26.87 9.14
C ALA A 199 7.63 -26.22 7.73
N LEU A 200 6.75 -25.24 7.46
CA LEU A 200 6.75 -24.51 6.19
C LEU A 200 7.96 -23.60 6.06
N MET A 201 8.36 -22.88 7.13
CA MET A 201 9.52 -21.98 7.10
C MET A 201 10.83 -22.74 6.85
N GLU A 202 10.98 -23.97 7.37
CA GLU A 202 12.13 -24.80 7.04
C GLU A 202 12.16 -25.17 5.53
N ARG A 203 11.01 -25.40 4.92
CA ARG A 203 10.91 -25.64 3.47
C ARG A 203 11.19 -24.36 2.67
N VAL A 204 10.69 -23.20 3.12
CA VAL A 204 10.98 -21.89 2.50
C VAL A 204 12.48 -21.60 2.50
N LYS A 205 13.18 -21.83 3.64
CA LYS A 205 14.64 -21.69 3.72
C LYS A 205 15.40 -22.56 2.73
N ARG A 206 14.83 -23.69 2.33
CA ARG A 206 15.37 -24.59 1.30
C ARG A 206 14.97 -24.21 -0.13
N GLY A 207 14.29 -23.08 -0.32
CA GLY A 207 13.88 -22.56 -1.62
C GLY A 207 12.55 -23.11 -2.16
N ASP A 208 11.73 -23.75 -1.33
CA ASP A 208 10.40 -24.25 -1.73
C ASP A 208 9.40 -23.09 -1.85
N SER A 209 9.14 -22.67 -3.09
CA SER A 209 8.19 -21.60 -3.38
C SER A 209 6.75 -21.94 -3.00
N THR A 210 6.36 -23.22 -3.05
CA THR A 210 5.02 -23.69 -2.65
C THR A 210 4.82 -23.46 -1.15
N ALA A 211 5.84 -23.79 -0.34
CA ALA A 211 5.79 -23.55 1.09
C ALA A 211 5.64 -22.04 1.43
N TYR A 212 6.28 -21.17 0.67
CA TYR A 212 6.11 -19.72 0.82
C TYR A 212 4.65 -19.28 0.65
N TYR A 213 3.95 -19.78 -0.36
CA TYR A 213 2.52 -19.49 -0.54
C TYR A 213 1.65 -20.07 0.57
N GLN A 214 2.01 -21.26 1.09
CA GLN A 214 1.32 -21.85 2.23
C GLN A 214 1.49 -21.03 3.53
N VAL A 215 2.66 -20.45 3.76
CA VAL A 215 2.87 -19.49 4.87
C VAL A 215 1.96 -18.26 4.72
N LYS A 216 1.87 -17.71 3.51
CA LYS A 216 0.94 -16.59 3.25
C LYS A 216 -0.51 -16.97 3.52
N GLU A 217 -0.90 -18.19 3.17
CA GLU A 217 -2.25 -18.68 3.44
C GLU A 217 -2.53 -18.79 4.95
N LEU A 218 -1.56 -19.29 5.74
CA LEU A 218 -1.67 -19.32 7.21
C LEU A 218 -1.85 -17.90 7.78
N ARG A 219 -1.03 -16.94 7.36
CA ARG A 219 -1.13 -15.55 7.78
C ARG A 219 -2.49 -14.91 7.43
N ALA A 220 -3.01 -15.23 6.25
CA ALA A 220 -4.32 -14.75 5.84
C ALA A 220 -5.47 -15.37 6.67
N LYS A 221 -5.33 -16.65 7.07
CA LYS A 221 -6.28 -17.30 8.00
C LYS A 221 -6.26 -16.62 9.35
N GLU A 222 -5.07 -16.30 9.86
CA GLU A 222 -4.91 -15.65 11.14
C GLU A 222 -5.55 -14.25 11.17
N PHE A 223 -5.41 -13.47 10.10
CA PHE A 223 -6.13 -12.21 10.00
C PHE A 223 -7.65 -12.38 9.98
N ARG A 224 -8.18 -13.38 9.29
CA ARG A 224 -9.63 -13.66 9.31
C ARG A 224 -10.10 -14.00 10.71
N ASN A 225 -9.36 -14.85 11.42
CA ASN A 225 -9.69 -15.17 12.80
C ASN A 225 -9.61 -13.94 13.73
N THR A 226 -8.65 -13.04 13.52
CA THR A 226 -8.60 -11.75 14.21
C THR A 226 -9.88 -10.93 13.97
N VAL A 227 -10.35 -10.85 12.73
CA VAL A 227 -11.61 -10.14 12.38
C VAL A 227 -12.82 -10.80 13.05
N GLU A 228 -12.89 -12.13 13.04
CA GLU A 228 -13.96 -12.88 13.68
C GLU A 228 -14.04 -12.62 15.18
N ILE A 229 -12.91 -12.73 15.89
CA ILE A 229 -12.80 -12.48 17.33
C ILE A 229 -13.24 -11.06 17.68
N VAL A 230 -12.75 -10.06 16.96
CA VAL A 230 -13.11 -8.66 17.20
C VAL A 230 -14.61 -8.42 16.93
N ASN A 231 -15.16 -9.04 15.87
CA ASN A 231 -16.58 -8.92 15.55
C ASN A 231 -17.49 -9.65 16.56
N GLN A 232 -17.01 -10.74 17.20
CA GLN A 232 -17.69 -11.40 18.30
C GLN A 232 -17.72 -10.53 19.56
N GLY A 233 -16.75 -9.62 19.69
CA GLY A 233 -16.63 -8.72 20.83
C GLY A 233 -15.98 -9.32 22.07
N HIS A 234 -15.52 -10.57 22.03
CA HIS A 234 -14.84 -11.24 23.14
C HIS A 234 -13.98 -12.42 22.65
N TYR A 235 -13.11 -12.90 23.51
CA TYR A 235 -12.39 -14.16 23.34
C TYR A 235 -12.10 -14.82 24.70
N VAL A 236 -11.78 -16.11 24.67
CA VAL A 236 -11.35 -16.88 25.84
C VAL A 236 -9.92 -17.35 25.57
N THR A 237 -9.03 -17.17 26.54
CA THR A 237 -7.63 -17.60 26.47
C THR A 237 -7.50 -19.10 26.76
N GLU A 238 -6.29 -19.65 26.56
CA GLU A 238 -6.01 -21.05 26.91
C GLU A 238 -6.17 -21.35 28.40
N SER A 239 -5.96 -20.35 29.26
CA SER A 239 -6.21 -20.50 30.71
C SER A 239 -7.69 -20.49 31.11
N GLY A 240 -8.58 -20.20 30.16
CA GLY A 240 -10.02 -20.04 30.39
C GLY A 240 -10.42 -18.62 30.81
N SER A 241 -9.51 -17.66 30.82
CA SER A 241 -9.84 -16.25 31.09
C SER A 241 -10.59 -15.63 29.92
N GLU A 242 -11.72 -14.96 30.18
CA GLU A 242 -12.48 -14.25 29.16
C GLU A 242 -12.06 -12.79 29.12
N TYR A 243 -11.88 -12.26 27.89
CA TYR A 243 -11.69 -10.85 27.63
C TYR A 243 -12.82 -10.33 26.71
N VAL A 244 -13.46 -9.23 27.13
CA VAL A 244 -14.50 -8.54 26.35
C VAL A 244 -13.90 -7.24 25.80
N PHE A 245 -13.98 -7.07 24.48
CA PHE A 245 -13.51 -5.84 23.84
C PHE A 245 -14.36 -4.65 24.26
N PRO A 246 -13.76 -3.48 24.53
CA PRO A 246 -14.50 -2.25 24.65
C PRO A 246 -15.23 -1.92 23.33
N ASN A 247 -16.29 -1.14 23.40
CA ASN A 247 -16.97 -0.67 22.21
C ASN A 247 -16.00 0.16 21.34
N ASP A 248 -15.71 -0.30 20.13
CA ASP A 248 -14.76 0.33 19.22
C ASP A 248 -15.30 1.62 18.55
N ALA A 249 -16.59 1.92 18.71
CA ALA A 249 -17.19 3.13 18.14
C ALA A 249 -16.52 4.41 18.64
N ASP A 250 -16.05 4.44 19.90
CA ASP A 250 -15.33 5.60 20.43
C ASP A 250 -13.92 5.72 19.80
N MET A 251 -13.18 4.63 19.69
CA MET A 251 -11.91 4.59 18.98
C MET A 251 -12.08 5.09 17.54
N MET A 252 -13.06 4.55 16.81
CA MET A 252 -13.33 4.92 15.42
C MET A 252 -13.70 6.39 15.27
N ARG A 253 -14.54 6.91 16.17
CA ARG A 253 -14.95 8.33 16.18
C ARG A 253 -13.78 9.29 16.46
N ARG A 254 -12.84 8.90 17.33
CA ARG A 254 -11.65 9.68 17.69
C ARG A 254 -10.48 9.48 16.71
N THR A 255 -10.62 8.56 15.77
CA THR A 255 -9.65 8.37 14.69
C THR A 255 -9.66 9.59 13.76
N VAL A 256 -8.49 10.13 13.46
CA VAL A 256 -8.34 11.32 12.64
C VAL A 256 -7.60 10.99 11.36
N PHE A 257 -8.19 11.31 10.22
CA PHE A 257 -7.56 11.20 8.90
C PHE A 257 -6.97 12.57 8.51
N TYR A 258 -5.66 12.60 8.25
CA TYR A 258 -4.94 13.78 7.80
C TYR A 258 -4.67 13.65 6.30
N ASP A 259 -5.23 14.53 5.52
CA ASP A 259 -5.07 14.64 4.05
C ASP A 259 -4.24 15.86 3.62
N HIS A 260 -3.78 16.66 4.58
CA HIS A 260 -3.00 17.86 4.39
C HIS A 260 -1.94 18.02 5.48
N GLU A 261 -1.08 19.01 5.33
CA GLU A 261 -0.05 19.31 6.32
C GLU A 261 -0.67 19.71 7.66
N ILE A 262 -0.23 19.02 8.72
CA ILE A 262 -0.58 19.41 10.09
C ILE A 262 0.16 20.69 10.42
N PRO A 263 -0.51 21.76 10.88
CA PRO A 263 0.16 23.00 11.26
C PRO A 263 1.23 22.77 12.32
N MET A 264 2.27 23.60 12.29
CA MET A 264 3.32 23.62 13.31
C MET A 264 2.71 23.80 14.71
N ILE A 265 3.24 23.04 15.67
CA ILE A 265 2.72 23.02 17.04
C ILE A 265 3.69 23.71 17.98
N GLU A 266 3.23 24.76 18.62
CA GLU A 266 3.93 25.38 19.75
C GLU A 266 3.68 24.57 21.01
N LYS A 267 4.49 23.54 21.28
CA LYS A 267 4.49 22.79 22.54
C LYS A 267 5.73 23.18 23.34
N ALA A 268 5.57 23.32 24.64
CA ALA A 268 6.70 23.49 25.54
C ALA A 268 7.65 22.26 25.43
N LYS A 269 8.94 22.48 25.69
CA LYS A 269 9.89 21.36 25.83
C LYS A 269 9.45 20.47 26.99
N CYS A 270 9.80 19.17 26.94
CA CYS A 270 9.53 18.25 28.05
C CYS A 270 10.39 18.51 29.30
N GLY A 271 11.27 19.50 29.26
CA GLY A 271 12.16 19.90 30.36
C GLY A 271 13.57 19.34 30.24
N GLU A 272 13.73 18.15 29.67
CA GLU A 272 15.02 17.46 29.47
C GLU A 272 15.24 17.14 27.99
N GLN A 273 16.47 16.77 27.64
CA GLN A 273 16.79 16.33 26.28
C GLN A 273 16.00 15.07 25.95
N THR A 274 15.49 14.98 24.71
CA THR A 274 14.83 13.75 24.22
C THR A 274 15.82 12.59 24.21
N ILE A 275 15.47 11.51 24.90
CA ILE A 275 16.22 10.24 24.84
C ILE A 275 15.85 9.52 23.56
N VAL A 276 16.84 8.95 22.87
CA VAL A 276 16.63 8.15 21.66
C VAL A 276 17.28 6.79 21.86
N GLU A 277 16.50 5.73 21.67
CA GLU A 277 16.97 4.36 21.77
C GLU A 277 16.71 3.60 20.46
N VAL A 278 17.63 2.74 20.07
CA VAL A 278 17.45 1.80 18.97
C VAL A 278 17.48 0.38 19.52
N GLN A 279 16.35 -0.30 19.45
CA GLN A 279 16.16 -1.60 20.07
C GLN A 279 15.83 -2.67 19.03
N ASN A 280 16.46 -3.86 19.16
CA ASN A 280 16.08 -5.04 18.38
C ASN A 280 14.86 -5.70 19.03
N ILE A 281 13.69 -5.12 18.81
CA ILE A 281 12.43 -5.51 19.45
C ILE A 281 11.25 -5.32 18.50
N ASP A 282 10.18 -6.06 18.74
CA ASP A 282 8.89 -5.86 18.07
C ASP A 282 8.23 -4.56 18.57
N CYS A 283 7.65 -3.78 17.66
CA CYS A 283 7.11 -2.45 17.98
C CYS A 283 5.93 -2.48 18.96
N LEU A 284 5.11 -3.56 18.98
CA LEU A 284 4.03 -3.69 19.97
C LEU A 284 4.61 -3.98 21.36
N TYR A 285 5.65 -4.82 21.46
CA TYR A 285 6.32 -5.06 22.74
C TYR A 285 7.00 -3.79 23.27
N ALA A 286 7.66 -3.03 22.41
CA ALA A 286 8.22 -1.74 22.80
C ALA A 286 7.12 -0.78 23.29
N GLY A 287 5.98 -0.70 22.59
CA GLY A 287 4.85 0.12 23.02
C GLY A 287 4.29 -0.28 24.40
N VAL A 288 4.19 -1.58 24.67
CA VAL A 288 3.76 -2.10 25.97
C VAL A 288 4.76 -1.74 27.06
N GLN A 289 6.05 -1.98 26.83
CA GLN A 289 7.11 -1.66 27.79
C GLN A 289 7.12 -0.17 28.17
N LEU A 290 7.00 0.73 27.17
CA LEU A 290 6.92 2.15 27.47
C LEU A 290 5.69 2.51 28.30
N LYS A 291 4.55 1.92 28.00
CA LYS A 291 3.32 2.15 28.77
C LYS A 291 3.45 1.66 30.21
N GLU A 292 4.08 0.51 30.43
CA GLU A 292 4.36 -0.04 31.76
C GLU A 292 5.32 0.85 32.55
N GLN A 293 6.25 1.54 31.88
CA GLN A 293 7.17 2.52 32.46
C GLN A 293 6.51 3.90 32.70
N GLY A 294 5.21 4.06 32.40
CA GLY A 294 4.47 5.29 32.66
C GLY A 294 4.61 6.35 31.57
N TYR A 295 5.06 5.97 30.38
CA TYR A 295 4.98 6.83 29.20
C TYR A 295 3.63 6.74 28.51
N ASN A 296 3.33 7.72 27.64
CA ASN A 296 2.17 7.72 26.76
C ASN A 296 2.60 7.55 25.28
N PRO A 297 2.98 6.30 24.87
CA PRO A 297 3.54 6.07 23.55
C PRO A 297 2.51 6.12 22.43
N ALA A 298 2.91 6.59 21.24
CA ALA A 298 2.24 6.27 19.98
C ALA A 298 3.15 5.37 19.13
N VAL A 299 2.60 4.30 18.58
CA VAL A 299 3.31 3.32 17.76
C VAL A 299 3.13 3.64 16.28
N LEU A 300 4.24 3.72 15.54
CA LEU A 300 4.21 3.94 14.09
C LEU A 300 3.73 2.67 13.37
N ASN A 301 2.67 2.80 12.60
CA ASN A 301 2.29 1.86 11.56
C ASN A 301 2.92 2.31 10.24
N MET A 302 3.90 1.55 9.73
CA MET A 302 4.58 1.79 8.46
C MET A 302 3.74 1.31 7.30
N ALA A 303 2.77 2.11 6.92
CA ALA A 303 1.60 1.72 6.15
C ALA A 303 1.81 1.65 4.64
N SER A 304 0.91 0.92 4.00
CA SER A 304 0.61 1.10 2.58
C SER A 304 -0.11 2.45 2.37
N ARG A 305 0.36 3.23 1.40
CA ARG A 305 -0.31 4.49 1.02
C ARG A 305 -1.70 4.28 0.43
N ARG A 306 -1.93 3.14 -0.22
CA ARG A 306 -3.10 2.91 -1.08
C ARG A 306 -4.19 2.08 -0.42
N ASN A 307 -3.79 1.10 0.39
CA ASN A 307 -4.73 0.15 0.99
C ASN A 307 -4.42 0.01 2.47
N PRO A 308 -5.34 0.37 3.37
CA PRO A 308 -5.13 0.14 4.78
C PRO A 308 -4.97 -1.36 5.06
N GLY A 309 -3.95 -1.69 5.85
CA GLY A 309 -3.57 -3.07 6.14
C GLY A 309 -2.77 -3.75 5.03
N GLY A 310 -2.35 -2.99 3.99
CA GLY A 310 -1.47 -3.51 2.93
C GLY A 310 -1.99 -4.80 2.29
N GLY A 311 -1.16 -5.82 2.31
CA GLY A 311 -1.47 -7.17 1.80
C GLY A 311 -1.94 -8.16 2.85
N VAL A 312 -2.52 -7.73 3.98
CA VAL A 312 -2.89 -8.61 5.10
C VAL A 312 -3.86 -9.72 4.69
N THR A 313 -4.82 -9.40 3.82
CA THR A 313 -5.82 -10.37 3.32
C THR A 313 -5.22 -11.46 2.43
N THR A 314 -4.05 -11.21 1.86
CA THR A 314 -3.28 -12.15 1.03
C THR A 314 -2.10 -12.77 1.77
N GLY A 315 -1.95 -12.47 3.07
CA GLY A 315 -0.94 -13.07 3.93
C GLY A 315 0.46 -12.47 3.78
N ALA A 316 0.58 -11.22 3.33
CA ALA A 316 1.84 -10.50 3.40
C ALA A 316 2.32 -10.38 4.86
N GLY A 317 3.61 -10.24 5.06
CA GLY A 317 4.26 -10.38 6.37
C GLY A 317 5.05 -9.17 6.83
N ALA A 318 4.80 -7.98 6.26
CA ALA A 318 5.45 -6.75 6.73
C ALA A 318 4.81 -6.24 8.04
N GLN A 319 5.33 -5.15 8.58
CA GLN A 319 4.94 -4.63 9.89
C GLN A 319 3.45 -4.26 9.94
N GLU A 320 2.92 -3.54 8.95
CA GLU A 320 1.50 -3.17 8.90
C GLU A 320 0.59 -4.40 8.98
N GLU A 321 0.86 -5.42 8.17
CA GLU A 321 0.06 -6.65 8.16
C GLU A 321 0.15 -7.40 9.50
N THR A 322 1.30 -7.34 10.15
CA THR A 322 1.49 -7.92 11.49
C THR A 322 0.66 -7.18 12.53
N LEU A 323 0.61 -5.86 12.50
CA LEU A 323 -0.25 -5.06 13.37
C LEU A 323 -1.73 -5.42 13.19
N PHE A 324 -2.18 -5.58 11.94
CA PHE A 324 -3.57 -5.94 11.63
C PHE A 324 -3.95 -7.34 12.12
N ARG A 325 -3.01 -8.30 12.15
CA ARG A 325 -3.27 -9.63 12.70
C ARG A 325 -3.32 -9.66 14.22
N ARG A 326 -2.68 -8.71 14.90
CA ARG A 326 -2.46 -8.72 16.35
C ARG A 326 -3.30 -7.72 17.12
N THR A 327 -3.99 -6.83 16.43
CA THR A 327 -4.79 -5.75 17.03
C THR A 327 -6.16 -5.60 16.35
N ASN A 328 -7.04 -4.83 16.95
CA ASN A 328 -8.29 -4.41 16.30
C ASN A 328 -8.12 -3.15 15.42
N LEU A 329 -6.88 -2.79 15.05
CA LEU A 329 -6.56 -1.59 14.24
C LEU A 329 -7.33 -1.51 12.93
N PHE A 330 -7.67 -2.67 12.33
CA PHE A 330 -8.48 -2.71 11.11
C PHE A 330 -9.82 -2.01 11.24
N ARG A 331 -10.43 -2.00 12.44
CA ARG A 331 -11.71 -1.32 12.70
C ARG A 331 -11.61 0.17 12.46
N SER A 332 -10.49 0.76 12.92
CA SER A 332 -10.19 2.19 12.70
C SER A 332 -9.87 2.49 11.24
N LEU A 333 -8.95 1.75 10.64
CA LEU A 333 -8.42 2.12 9.33
C LEU A 333 -9.34 1.74 8.16
N TYR A 334 -10.14 0.68 8.29
CA TYR A 334 -11.04 0.25 7.22
C TYR A 334 -12.23 1.19 7.01
N GLN A 335 -12.56 2.08 7.97
CA GLN A 335 -13.56 3.11 7.71
C GLN A 335 -13.19 4.05 6.54
N PHE A 336 -11.89 4.12 6.21
CA PHE A 336 -11.37 4.90 5.09
C PHE A 336 -11.12 4.06 3.82
N ALA A 337 -11.63 2.84 3.76
CA ALA A 337 -11.50 1.95 2.64
C ALA A 337 -12.84 1.76 1.90
N PRO A 338 -12.82 1.62 0.56
CA PRO A 338 -14.04 1.43 -0.22
C PRO A 338 -14.77 0.12 0.08
N TYR A 339 -14.12 -0.78 0.83
CA TYR A 339 -14.67 -2.06 1.26
C TYR A 339 -15.06 -2.11 2.76
N ALA A 340 -15.18 -0.97 3.44
CA ALA A 340 -15.49 -0.86 4.86
C ALA A 340 -16.72 -1.70 5.27
N GLU A 341 -17.81 -1.60 4.50
CA GLU A 341 -19.07 -2.32 4.77
C GLU A 341 -18.91 -3.84 4.78
N GLN A 342 -17.93 -4.40 4.05
CA GLN A 342 -17.65 -5.83 4.06
C GLN A 342 -17.16 -6.34 5.43
N TYR A 343 -16.68 -5.43 6.27
CA TYR A 343 -16.23 -5.69 7.64
C TYR A 343 -17.21 -5.20 8.69
N GLY A 344 -18.45 -4.82 8.28
CA GLY A 344 -19.45 -4.24 9.17
C GLY A 344 -19.08 -2.85 9.70
N ILE A 345 -18.27 -2.11 8.93
CA ILE A 345 -17.77 -0.79 9.29
C ILE A 345 -18.47 0.26 8.42
N LYS A 346 -19.02 1.30 9.06
CA LYS A 346 -19.57 2.44 8.32
C LYS A 346 -18.44 3.22 7.65
N PRO A 347 -18.49 3.43 6.33
CA PRO A 347 -17.45 4.18 5.63
C PRO A 347 -17.46 5.65 6.03
N SER A 348 -16.26 6.23 6.13
CA SER A 348 -16.03 7.66 6.27
C SER A 348 -16.10 8.34 4.89
N HIS A 349 -16.28 9.67 4.88
CA HIS A 349 -16.15 10.48 3.67
C HIS A 349 -14.70 10.66 3.21
N HIS A 350 -13.72 10.58 4.13
CA HIS A 350 -12.31 10.48 3.78
C HIS A 350 -11.98 9.08 3.31
N GLN A 351 -11.15 8.96 2.29
CA GLN A 351 -10.79 7.68 1.70
C GLN A 351 -9.31 7.63 1.35
N TYR A 352 -8.72 6.42 1.44
CA TYR A 352 -7.42 6.17 0.82
C TYR A 352 -7.47 6.48 -0.68
N PRO A 353 -6.35 6.87 -1.30
CA PRO A 353 -4.96 6.81 -0.80
C PRO A 353 -4.60 7.97 0.13
N LEU A 354 -3.67 7.71 1.06
CA LEU A 354 -3.04 8.77 1.86
C LEU A 354 -2.33 9.78 0.95
N ASP A 355 -2.28 11.06 1.35
CA ASP A 355 -1.49 12.06 0.63
C ASP A 355 -0.01 11.64 0.54
N ARG A 356 0.66 12.05 -0.54
CA ARG A 356 2.03 11.63 -0.80
C ARG A 356 3.05 12.24 0.15
N ASN A 357 2.81 13.43 0.65
CA ASN A 357 3.75 14.20 1.47
C ASN A 357 3.32 14.25 2.95
N PHE A 358 2.03 14.46 3.19
CA PHE A 358 1.51 14.78 4.52
C PHE A 358 0.45 13.83 5.03
N GLY A 359 0.04 12.84 4.21
CA GLY A 359 -1.06 11.94 4.55
C GLY A 359 -0.74 10.98 5.67
N GLY A 360 -1.71 10.83 6.59
CA GLY A 360 -1.64 9.85 7.65
C GLY A 360 -2.95 9.69 8.39
N VAL A 361 -2.99 8.72 9.30
CA VAL A 361 -4.14 8.48 10.17
C VAL A 361 -3.66 8.29 11.60
N TYR A 362 -4.28 9.00 12.53
CA TYR A 362 -4.13 8.74 13.95
C TYR A 362 -5.24 7.85 14.45
N THR A 363 -4.90 6.76 15.13
CA THR A 363 -5.84 5.84 15.78
C THR A 363 -5.56 5.78 17.27
N PRO A 364 -6.46 6.27 18.15
CA PRO A 364 -6.31 6.11 19.58
C PRO A 364 -6.74 4.72 20.04
N ASP A 365 -6.14 4.22 21.09
CA ASP A 365 -6.65 3.12 21.94
C ASP A 365 -7.05 1.83 21.20
N ALA A 366 -6.34 1.45 20.13
CA ALA A 366 -6.55 0.14 19.53
C ALA A 366 -6.01 -0.96 20.46
N ILE A 367 -6.71 -2.08 20.52
CA ILE A 367 -6.41 -3.17 21.43
C ILE A 367 -5.42 -4.14 20.78
N TYR A 368 -4.25 -4.27 21.38
CA TYR A 368 -3.28 -5.31 21.11
C TYR A 368 -3.64 -6.54 21.95
N PHE A 369 -3.96 -7.66 21.31
CA PHE A 369 -4.51 -8.84 21.97
C PHE A 369 -3.94 -10.17 21.50
N ARG A 370 -2.95 -10.16 20.59
CA ARG A 370 -2.29 -11.37 20.09
C ARG A 370 -0.79 -11.26 20.08
N GLU A 371 -0.15 -12.33 20.43
CA GLU A 371 1.29 -12.52 20.36
C GLU A 371 1.83 -12.41 18.93
N SER A 372 3.16 -12.41 18.81
CA SER A 372 3.86 -12.40 17.53
C SER A 372 3.66 -13.71 16.73
N GLU A 373 4.03 -13.67 15.45
CA GLU A 373 4.04 -14.84 14.58
C GLU A 373 4.91 -15.99 15.14
N GLN A 374 6.05 -15.64 15.73
CA GLN A 374 6.96 -16.58 16.36
C GLN A 374 6.34 -17.28 17.57
N ASN A 375 5.36 -16.65 18.21
CA ASN A 375 4.58 -17.17 19.33
C ASN A 375 3.18 -17.64 18.91
N GLY A 376 2.96 -17.90 17.59
CA GLY A 376 1.76 -18.49 17.05
C GLY A 376 0.51 -17.62 17.11
N TYR A 377 0.64 -16.31 17.26
CA TYR A 377 -0.48 -15.40 17.43
C TYR A 377 -1.38 -15.74 18.63
N ALA A 378 -0.81 -16.31 19.71
CA ALA A 378 -1.53 -16.65 20.92
C ALA A 378 -2.33 -15.46 21.45
N LEU A 379 -3.52 -15.73 21.98
CA LEU A 379 -4.37 -14.72 22.61
C LEU A 379 -3.76 -14.28 23.94
N LEU A 380 -3.65 -12.96 24.14
CA LEU A 380 -3.08 -12.39 25.36
C LEU A 380 -4.05 -12.50 26.55
N GLU A 381 -3.53 -12.93 27.70
CA GLU A 381 -4.26 -12.90 28.96
C GLU A 381 -4.62 -11.46 29.40
N LYS A 382 -3.75 -10.52 29.06
CA LYS A 382 -3.90 -9.09 29.39
C LYS A 382 -3.69 -8.24 28.14
N PRO A 383 -4.72 -8.01 27.34
CA PRO A 383 -4.63 -7.11 26.22
C PRO A 383 -4.29 -5.69 26.63
N VAL A 384 -3.59 -4.99 25.74
CA VAL A 384 -3.09 -3.64 26.00
C VAL A 384 -3.64 -2.66 24.95
N SER A 385 -4.19 -1.54 25.42
CA SER A 385 -4.57 -0.43 24.55
C SER A 385 -3.34 0.34 24.12
N LEU A 386 -3.16 0.56 22.81
CA LEU A 386 -2.06 1.35 22.22
C LEU A 386 -2.62 2.33 21.18
N SER A 387 -2.01 3.50 21.07
CA SER A 387 -2.32 4.46 20.01
C SER A 387 -1.38 4.28 18.83
N PHE A 388 -1.88 4.50 17.61
CA PHE A 388 -1.12 4.31 16.38
C PHE A 388 -1.07 5.56 15.52
N ILE A 389 0.10 5.80 14.95
CA ILE A 389 0.33 6.79 13.90
C ILE A 389 0.59 6.03 12.60
N THR A 390 -0.34 6.11 11.66
CA THR A 390 -0.29 5.41 10.38
C THR A 390 0.23 6.35 9.30
N VAL A 391 1.46 6.13 8.82
CA VAL A 391 2.07 6.92 7.74
C VAL A 391 2.78 6.00 6.76
N ALA A 392 2.62 6.26 5.47
CA ALA A 392 3.28 5.49 4.43
C ALA A 392 4.67 6.04 4.12
N GLY A 393 5.68 5.19 4.13
CA GLY A 393 7.01 5.52 3.58
C GLY A 393 6.96 5.84 2.09
N MET A 394 8.02 6.45 1.57
CA MET A 394 8.16 6.63 0.12
C MET A 394 8.42 5.27 -0.52
N ASN A 395 7.69 4.98 -1.60
CA ASN A 395 7.82 3.72 -2.30
C ASN A 395 8.82 3.85 -3.46
N TRP A 396 9.93 3.11 -3.39
CA TRP A 396 10.97 3.03 -4.40
C TRP A 396 11.51 4.41 -4.82
N PRO A 397 12.17 5.15 -3.91
CA PRO A 397 12.79 6.42 -4.28
C PRO A 397 13.91 6.20 -5.29
N ASP A 398 14.12 7.18 -6.15
CA ASP A 398 15.34 7.23 -6.96
C ASP A 398 16.56 7.37 -6.06
N LEU A 399 17.62 6.63 -6.40
CA LEU A 399 18.86 6.67 -5.65
C LEU A 399 19.96 7.32 -6.49
N THR A 400 20.88 8.00 -5.82
CA THR A 400 22.12 8.51 -6.38
C THR A 400 23.13 7.38 -6.60
N ASP A 401 24.22 7.64 -7.30
CA ASP A 401 25.25 6.63 -7.60
C ASP A 401 25.91 6.04 -6.35
N ASP A 402 25.98 6.83 -5.28
CA ASP A 402 26.48 6.40 -3.95
C ASP A 402 25.41 5.72 -3.09
N GLY A 403 24.22 5.45 -3.65
CA GLY A 403 23.14 4.69 -3.00
C GLY A 403 22.31 5.48 -2.00
N MET A 404 22.43 6.81 -1.98
CA MET A 404 21.59 7.69 -1.17
C MET A 404 20.29 8.03 -1.92
N ILE A 405 19.26 8.47 -1.19
CA ILE A 405 18.02 8.97 -1.78
C ILE A 405 18.30 10.24 -2.56
N ALA A 406 17.83 10.33 -3.80
CA ALA A 406 18.01 11.51 -4.64
C ALA A 406 17.37 12.76 -4.01
N ASN A 407 18.01 13.93 -4.18
CA ASN A 407 17.66 15.18 -3.48
C ASN A 407 16.20 15.58 -3.58
N HIS A 408 15.54 15.35 -4.73
CA HIS A 408 14.14 15.72 -4.94
C HIS A 408 13.16 14.88 -4.11
N HIS A 409 13.60 13.75 -3.52
CA HIS A 409 12.82 12.92 -2.62
C HIS A 409 13.08 13.21 -1.12
N VAL A 410 14.16 13.93 -0.80
CA VAL A 410 14.56 14.17 0.60
C VAL A 410 13.49 14.95 1.36
N GLU A 411 13.07 16.10 0.83
CA GLU A 411 12.06 16.94 1.49
C GLU A 411 10.68 16.26 1.60
N PRO A 412 10.16 15.58 0.57
CA PRO A 412 8.97 14.73 0.70
C PRO A 412 9.06 13.67 1.82
N ILE A 413 10.22 13.06 2.03
CA ILE A 413 10.41 12.09 3.13
C ILE A 413 10.45 12.80 4.48
N LYS A 414 11.15 13.93 4.60
CA LYS A 414 11.14 14.74 5.81
C LYS A 414 9.73 15.18 6.19
N ASN A 415 8.91 15.55 5.23
CA ASN A 415 7.52 15.93 5.48
C ASN A 415 6.70 14.78 6.08
N LYS A 416 6.94 13.54 5.64
CA LYS A 416 6.33 12.35 6.27
C LYS A 416 6.81 12.16 7.71
N ILE A 417 8.09 12.36 7.97
CA ILE A 417 8.66 12.29 9.31
C ILE A 417 8.06 13.39 10.20
N ARG A 418 8.00 14.65 9.72
CA ARG A 418 7.34 15.76 10.44
C ARG A 418 5.88 15.45 10.74
N THR A 419 5.16 14.82 9.79
CA THR A 419 3.78 14.40 10.00
C THR A 419 3.66 13.40 11.16
N ILE A 420 4.58 12.42 11.26
CA ILE A 420 4.63 11.47 12.38
C ILE A 420 4.80 12.23 13.70
N PHE A 421 5.77 13.12 13.78
CA PHE A 421 6.06 13.86 15.00
C PHE A 421 4.90 14.81 15.36
N ARG A 422 4.36 15.55 14.40
CA ARG A 422 3.20 16.44 14.63
C ARG A 422 1.99 15.67 15.15
N MET A 423 1.67 14.52 14.57
CA MET A 423 0.57 13.69 15.07
C MET A 423 0.76 13.30 16.53
N GLY A 424 1.95 12.84 16.91
CA GLY A 424 2.23 12.51 18.30
C GLY A 424 2.04 13.70 19.24
N LEU A 425 2.52 14.90 18.86
CA LEU A 425 2.39 16.12 19.66
C LEU A 425 0.92 16.59 19.76
N VAL A 426 0.17 16.60 18.64
CA VAL A 426 -1.25 17.02 18.62
C VAL A 426 -2.09 16.16 19.53
N HIS A 427 -1.80 14.87 19.56
CA HIS A 427 -2.57 13.91 20.36
C HIS A 427 -1.99 13.69 21.77
N GLY A 428 -1.04 14.52 22.19
CA GLY A 428 -0.54 14.56 23.57
C GLY A 428 0.38 13.42 23.97
N HIS A 429 0.99 12.72 23.00
CA HIS A 429 1.99 11.71 23.28
C HIS A 429 3.30 12.34 23.76
N ASP A 430 3.95 11.69 24.70
CA ASP A 430 5.26 12.08 25.24
C ASP A 430 6.39 11.18 24.76
N SER A 431 6.05 10.11 24.07
CA SER A 431 6.99 9.13 23.54
C SER A 431 6.50 8.53 22.22
N LEU A 432 7.43 8.06 21.40
CA LEU A 432 7.13 7.43 20.12
C LEU A 432 7.86 6.09 20.01
N VAL A 433 7.17 5.10 19.43
CA VAL A 433 7.77 3.85 18.96
C VAL A 433 7.80 3.92 17.43
N LEU A 434 8.98 4.10 16.89
CA LEU A 434 9.23 4.26 15.45
C LEU A 434 9.86 2.99 14.86
N GLY A 435 10.12 2.99 13.58
CA GLY A 435 10.80 1.91 12.87
C GLY A 435 11.52 2.41 11.62
N ALA A 436 12.15 1.52 10.89
CA ALA A 436 12.86 1.81 9.64
C ALA A 436 11.87 2.08 8.50
N LEU A 437 11.28 3.28 8.50
CA LEU A 437 10.19 3.68 7.58
C LEU A 437 10.58 3.51 6.12
N GLY A 438 9.89 2.60 5.44
CA GLY A 438 10.09 2.34 4.02
C GLY A 438 11.36 1.53 3.67
N CYS A 439 12.17 1.11 4.65
CA CYS A 439 13.44 0.43 4.38
C CYS A 439 13.31 -1.06 4.00
N GLY A 440 12.12 -1.64 4.16
CA GLY A 440 11.81 -3.00 3.71
C GLY A 440 11.38 -3.04 2.23
N ALA A 441 10.15 -3.41 1.99
CA ALA A 441 9.56 -3.56 0.65
C ALA A 441 9.62 -2.29 -0.23
N PHE A 442 9.67 -1.10 0.38
CA PHE A 442 9.74 0.17 -0.34
C PHE A 442 11.16 0.62 -0.69
N ARG A 443 12.18 -0.14 -0.29
CA ARG A 443 13.59 -0.02 -0.70
C ARG A 443 14.26 1.33 -0.42
N ASN A 444 13.87 2.03 0.62
CA ASN A 444 14.62 3.20 1.07
C ASN A 444 15.92 2.76 1.75
N PRO A 445 17.07 3.40 1.49
CA PRO A 445 18.33 3.11 2.16
C PRO A 445 18.25 3.45 3.67
N PRO A 446 18.42 2.48 4.59
CA PRO A 446 18.19 2.71 6.01
C PRO A 446 19.16 3.73 6.62
N ARG A 447 20.40 3.80 6.15
CA ARG A 447 21.40 4.80 6.61
C ARG A 447 20.94 6.23 6.30
N HIS A 448 20.34 6.46 5.13
CA HIS A 448 19.83 7.78 4.79
C HIS A 448 18.53 8.09 5.53
N VAL A 449 17.63 7.11 5.67
CA VAL A 449 16.37 7.31 6.41
C VAL A 449 16.65 7.61 7.89
N ALA A 450 17.59 6.91 8.53
CA ALA A 450 18.02 7.20 9.91
C ALA A 450 18.49 8.65 10.06
N ARG A 451 19.36 9.10 9.14
CA ARG A 451 19.83 10.50 9.11
C ARG A 451 18.69 11.50 8.94
N LEU A 452 17.72 11.23 8.05
CA LEU A 452 16.58 12.12 7.85
C LEU A 452 15.68 12.21 9.11
N PHE A 453 15.52 11.12 9.85
CA PHE A 453 14.88 11.16 11.16
C PHE A 453 15.66 12.05 12.14
N HIS A 454 16.98 11.88 12.22
CA HIS A 454 17.84 12.68 13.08
C HIS A 454 17.75 14.18 12.73
N GLU A 455 17.87 14.53 11.45
CA GLU A 455 17.76 15.90 10.98
C GLU A 455 16.41 16.55 11.33
N VAL A 456 15.30 15.80 11.21
CA VAL A 456 13.96 16.31 11.58
C VAL A 456 13.83 16.44 13.11
N MET A 457 14.37 15.50 13.88
CA MET A 457 14.35 15.57 15.34
C MET A 457 15.10 16.82 15.88
N ASP A 458 16.14 17.27 15.19
CA ASP A 458 16.90 18.47 15.53
C ASP A 458 16.23 19.78 15.10
N GLU A 459 15.16 19.71 14.30
CA GLU A 459 14.38 20.92 13.93
C GLU A 459 13.81 21.58 15.21
N PRO A 460 13.80 22.92 15.29
CA PRO A 460 13.32 23.66 16.49
C PRO A 460 11.90 23.28 16.92
N GLU A 461 11.08 22.81 15.97
CA GLU A 461 9.71 22.35 16.21
C GLU A 461 9.68 21.06 17.05
N PHE A 462 10.66 20.16 16.91
CA PHE A 462 10.64 18.82 17.50
C PHE A 462 11.69 18.61 18.58
N LYS A 463 12.73 19.44 18.60
CA LYS A 463 13.85 19.31 19.53
C LYS A 463 13.38 19.37 20.99
N ASP A 464 13.66 18.31 21.74
CA ASP A 464 13.30 18.16 23.15
C ASP A 464 11.76 18.22 23.41
N LYS A 465 10.94 17.80 22.45
CA LYS A 465 9.48 17.77 22.59
C LYS A 465 8.93 16.42 23.04
N TYR A 466 9.73 15.37 22.97
CA TYR A 466 9.42 14.04 23.45
C TYR A 466 10.34 13.69 24.61
N ARG A 467 9.86 12.86 25.52
CA ARG A 467 10.67 12.30 26.62
C ARG A 467 11.55 11.15 26.10
N LEU A 468 10.98 10.27 25.26
CA LEU A 468 11.64 9.09 24.74
C LEU A 468 11.15 8.77 23.33
N ILE A 469 12.08 8.45 22.44
CA ILE A 469 11.81 7.90 21.12
C ILE A 469 12.55 6.57 21.00
N VAL A 470 11.81 5.50 20.72
CA VAL A 470 12.36 4.16 20.51
C VAL A 470 12.22 3.78 19.04
N PHE A 471 13.32 3.52 18.37
CA PHE A 471 13.33 2.84 17.09
C PHE A 471 13.31 1.33 17.32
N ALA A 472 12.12 0.73 17.25
CA ALA A 472 11.90 -0.70 17.37
C ALA A 472 12.10 -1.36 16.00
N ILE A 473 13.24 -1.94 15.77
CA ILE A 473 13.65 -2.51 14.48
C ILE A 473 14.11 -3.95 14.70
N LEU A 474 13.32 -4.92 14.20
CA LEU A 474 13.75 -6.31 14.23
C LEU A 474 14.95 -6.52 13.29
N ASP A 475 16.01 -7.09 13.83
CA ASP A 475 17.15 -7.57 13.02
C ASP A 475 16.83 -8.99 12.50
N ASP A 476 15.91 -9.02 11.54
CA ASP A 476 15.33 -10.23 10.97
C ASP A 476 16.15 -10.80 9.79
N HIS A 477 17.42 -10.36 9.67
CA HIS A 477 18.30 -10.70 8.54
C HIS A 477 17.73 -10.31 7.17
N ASN A 478 16.82 -9.33 7.10
CA ASN A 478 16.37 -8.69 5.86
C ASN A 478 17.49 -7.81 5.27
N ALA A 479 18.70 -8.37 5.27
CA ALA A 479 19.96 -7.81 4.79
C ALA A 479 20.28 -8.34 3.38
N HIS A 480 21.39 -7.85 2.84
CA HIS A 480 21.93 -8.26 1.52
C HIS A 480 21.11 -7.81 0.33
N GLN A 481 20.12 -6.97 0.51
CA GLN A 481 19.50 -6.24 -0.60
C GLN A 481 20.38 -5.04 -0.99
N LYS A 482 20.34 -4.64 -2.26
CA LYS A 482 21.16 -3.52 -2.76
C LYS A 482 21.00 -2.23 -1.95
N HIS A 483 19.80 -1.98 -1.40
CA HIS A 483 19.48 -0.77 -0.64
C HIS A 483 19.77 -0.91 0.87
N ASN A 484 19.89 -2.12 1.42
CA ASN A 484 20.14 -2.40 2.84
C ASN A 484 21.14 -3.54 3.06
N PRO A 485 22.38 -3.42 2.57
CA PRO A 485 23.38 -4.50 2.61
C PRO A 485 23.73 -4.95 4.04
N GLU A 486 23.54 -4.08 5.03
CA GLU A 486 23.83 -4.33 6.45
C GLU A 486 22.56 -4.60 7.30
N GLY A 487 21.39 -4.80 6.66
CA GLY A 487 20.09 -4.84 7.33
C GLY A 487 19.56 -3.45 7.69
N ASN A 488 18.47 -3.43 8.44
CA ASN A 488 17.82 -2.18 8.83
C ASN A 488 18.22 -1.70 10.22
N PHE A 489 18.59 -2.61 11.13
CA PHE A 489 18.90 -2.29 12.52
C PHE A 489 20.22 -1.53 12.67
N LYS A 490 21.32 -2.08 12.13
CA LYS A 490 22.67 -1.52 12.32
C LYS A 490 22.81 -0.06 11.88
N PRO A 491 22.31 0.39 10.71
CA PRO A 491 22.38 1.78 10.29
C PRO A 491 21.70 2.77 11.24
N PHE A 492 20.58 2.39 11.85
CA PHE A 492 19.92 3.21 12.87
C PHE A 492 20.70 3.23 14.18
N ALA A 493 21.20 2.07 14.64
CA ALA A 493 22.00 1.99 15.83
C ALA A 493 23.28 2.84 15.73
N GLU A 494 23.94 2.87 14.57
CA GLU A 494 25.11 3.72 14.32
C GLU A 494 24.77 5.21 14.28
N GLU A 495 23.64 5.61 13.66
CA GLU A 495 23.25 7.03 13.55
C GLU A 495 22.90 7.62 14.92
N PHE A 496 22.27 6.86 15.79
CA PHE A 496 21.84 7.31 17.12
C PHE A 496 22.79 6.88 18.25
N ALA A 497 23.96 6.30 17.93
CA ALA A 497 24.96 5.94 18.92
C ALA A 497 25.44 7.18 19.69
N GLY A 498 25.33 7.14 21.03
CA GLY A 498 25.71 8.24 21.91
C GLY A 498 24.56 9.21 22.27
N MET A 499 23.36 9.02 21.72
CA MET A 499 22.13 9.63 22.22
C MET A 499 21.48 8.79 23.34
N ASP A 500 22.00 7.55 23.55
CA ASP A 500 21.69 6.67 24.67
C ASP A 500 22.44 7.15 25.89
N ASN A 501 21.73 7.67 26.89
CA ASN A 501 22.20 7.87 28.27
C ASN A 501 23.50 8.65 28.51
N GLN A 502 23.35 9.89 28.87
CA GLN A 502 24.05 10.43 30.01
C GLN A 502 23.10 10.36 31.24
N ILE A 503 22.95 9.16 31.83
CA ILE A 503 22.51 9.00 33.23
C ILE A 503 23.72 8.91 34.11
#